data_909f6f6b6dfcaa6e20788b43f54bf72d
#
_entry.id   909f6f6b6dfcaa6e20788b43f54bf72d
#
_cell.length_a   1.000
_cell.length_b   1.000
_cell.length_c   1.000
_cell.angle_alpha   90.00
_cell.angle_beta   90.00
_cell.angle_gamma   90.00
#
_symmetry.space_group_name_H-M   'P 1'
#
loop_
_entity.id
_entity.type
_entity.pdbx_description
1 polymer ?
#
loop_
_entity_poly.entity_id
_entity_poly.type
_entity_poly.pdbx_seq_one_letter_code
_entity_poly.pdbx_strand_id
1 'polypeptide(L)'
;MVSQKLLEGFGQNGLIFVVTLLAALPLGMVVSMGSMSKFFPLRWLTRTFVWIIRGTPLMLQLFVVFYIPPLMSNGAFAFPRMNAAMIAFVINYSAYFSEIYRGGIEAIPKGQYEAGQVLGMTKAQIFFKVVLFQVIKRITAPIGNEIITLVKDTSLSSVIAIPEILMNAKDFSMQGLIWPLFYSAVFFLAFCGILTLLFSYIEKKLNYYKG
;
A
#
# COMPACT_ATOMS: atom_id res chain seq x y z
N MET A 1 15.98 -8.55 27.19
CA MET A 1 14.93 -7.54 27.53
C MET A 1 14.80 -6.47 26.43
N VAL A 2 15.86 -5.70 26.08
CA VAL A 2 15.80 -4.65 25.04
C VAL A 2 15.50 -5.26 23.65
N SER A 3 16.28 -6.24 23.20
CA SER A 3 16.08 -6.89 21.89
C SER A 3 14.70 -7.55 21.75
N GLN A 4 14.15 -8.09 22.84
CA GLN A 4 12.81 -8.67 22.83
C GLN A 4 11.73 -7.60 22.59
N LYS A 5 11.81 -6.45 23.28
CA LYS A 5 10.88 -5.33 23.05
C LYS A 5 10.98 -4.77 21.63
N LEU A 6 12.18 -4.72 21.05
CA LEU A 6 12.36 -4.31 19.65
C LEU A 6 11.72 -5.31 18.69
N LEU A 7 11.85 -6.63 18.94
CA LEU A 7 11.19 -7.67 18.15
C LEU A 7 9.67 -7.63 18.26
N GLU A 8 9.14 -7.42 19.46
CA GLU A 8 7.70 -7.23 19.69
C GLU A 8 7.19 -6.01 18.90
N GLY A 9 7.93 -4.88 18.95
CA GLY A 9 7.63 -3.69 18.18
C GLY A 9 7.67 -3.95 16.66
N PHE A 10 8.66 -4.70 16.18
CA PHE A 10 8.72 -5.10 14.77
C PHE A 10 7.54 -6.00 14.37
N GLY A 11 7.06 -6.84 15.28
CA GLY A 11 5.83 -7.61 15.09
C GLY A 11 4.60 -6.73 14.84
N GLN A 12 4.50 -5.57 15.53
CA GLN A 12 3.42 -4.59 15.27
C GLN A 12 3.53 -3.98 13.86
N ASN A 13 4.75 -3.60 13.43
CA ASN A 13 4.99 -3.16 12.05
C ASN A 13 4.60 -4.24 11.03
N GLY A 14 5.00 -5.50 11.28
CA GLY A 14 4.66 -6.65 10.44
C GLY A 14 3.16 -6.89 10.35
N LEU A 15 2.43 -6.77 11.44
CA LEU A 15 0.97 -6.90 11.47
C LEU A 15 0.28 -5.82 10.62
N ILE A 16 0.66 -4.54 10.80
CA ILE A 16 0.13 -3.44 9.99
C ILE A 16 0.46 -3.67 8.51
N PHE A 17 1.70 -4.05 8.20
CA PHE A 17 2.14 -4.33 6.83
C PHE A 17 1.29 -5.42 6.16
N VAL A 18 1.15 -6.59 6.79
CA VAL A 18 0.43 -7.73 6.21
C VAL A 18 -1.06 -7.41 6.03
N VAL A 19 -1.71 -6.86 7.05
CA VAL A 19 -3.14 -6.52 6.98
C VAL A 19 -3.39 -5.46 5.92
N THR A 20 -2.53 -4.42 5.86
CA THR A 20 -2.65 -3.38 4.84
C THR A 20 -2.49 -3.97 3.45
N LEU A 21 -1.48 -4.81 3.22
CA LEU A 21 -1.22 -5.39 1.91
C LEU A 21 -2.38 -6.28 1.44
N LEU A 22 -2.87 -7.16 2.31
CA LEU A 22 -3.96 -8.08 1.99
C LEU A 22 -5.28 -7.36 1.70
N ALA A 23 -5.55 -6.24 2.38
CA ALA A 23 -6.79 -5.49 2.20
C ALA A 23 -6.67 -4.41 1.11
N ALA A 24 -5.57 -3.67 1.04
CA ALA A 24 -5.43 -2.55 0.12
C ALA A 24 -5.23 -2.98 -1.35
N LEU A 25 -4.60 -4.12 -1.62
CA LEU A 25 -4.46 -4.62 -3.00
C LEU A 25 -5.82 -4.90 -3.65
N PRO A 26 -6.74 -5.70 -3.07
CA PRO A 26 -8.06 -5.91 -3.66
C PRO A 26 -8.95 -4.65 -3.64
N LEU A 27 -8.91 -3.85 -2.56
CA LEU A 27 -9.65 -2.59 -2.50
C LEU A 27 -9.15 -1.59 -3.54
N GLY A 28 -7.85 -1.47 -3.75
CA GLY A 28 -7.27 -0.65 -4.80
C GLY A 28 -7.74 -1.06 -6.19
N MET A 29 -7.89 -2.37 -6.44
CA MET A 29 -8.46 -2.87 -7.69
C MET A 29 -9.92 -2.40 -7.88
N VAL A 30 -10.74 -2.51 -6.84
CA VAL A 30 -12.14 -2.05 -6.87
C VAL A 30 -12.21 -0.54 -7.12
N VAL A 31 -11.39 0.25 -6.41
CA VAL A 31 -11.32 1.71 -6.59
C VAL A 31 -10.86 2.07 -8.01
N SER A 32 -9.87 1.35 -8.56
CA SER A 32 -9.40 1.58 -9.95
C SER A 32 -10.51 1.31 -10.97
N MET A 33 -11.29 0.25 -10.80
CA MET A 33 -12.46 -0.04 -11.66
C MET A 33 -13.50 1.07 -11.58
N GLY A 34 -13.75 1.61 -10.38
CA GLY A 34 -14.63 2.77 -10.19
C GLY A 34 -14.12 4.01 -10.91
N SER A 35 -12.82 4.31 -10.82
CA SER A 35 -12.20 5.48 -11.45
C SER A 35 -12.15 5.43 -12.99
N MET A 36 -12.22 4.21 -13.55
CA MET A 36 -12.32 3.95 -14.99
C MET A 36 -13.76 3.72 -15.49
N SER A 37 -14.76 3.76 -14.59
CA SER A 37 -16.16 3.52 -14.92
C SER A 37 -16.70 4.52 -15.95
N LYS A 38 -17.59 4.05 -16.83
CA LYS A 38 -18.36 4.91 -17.75
C LYS A 38 -19.44 5.70 -17.00
N PHE A 39 -19.90 5.23 -15.86
CA PHE A 39 -20.88 5.93 -15.03
C PHE A 39 -20.24 7.13 -14.33
N PHE A 40 -20.59 8.33 -14.77
CA PHE A 40 -19.94 9.59 -14.36
C PHE A 40 -19.92 9.80 -12.83
N PRO A 41 -21.03 9.61 -12.07
CA PRO A 41 -21.03 9.83 -10.63
C PRO A 41 -20.03 8.93 -9.88
N LEU A 42 -19.95 7.63 -10.24
CA LEU A 42 -19.01 6.69 -9.63
C LEU A 42 -17.55 7.07 -9.96
N ARG A 43 -17.30 7.40 -11.22
CA ARG A 43 -15.96 7.85 -11.65
C ARG A 43 -15.53 9.13 -10.94
N TRP A 44 -16.44 10.08 -10.81
CA TRP A 44 -16.16 11.34 -10.12
C TRP A 44 -15.86 11.10 -8.63
N LEU A 45 -16.71 10.33 -7.95
CA LEU A 45 -16.55 10.01 -6.53
C LEU A 45 -15.21 9.30 -6.25
N THR A 46 -14.90 8.26 -7.01
CA THR A 46 -13.66 7.50 -6.82
C THR A 46 -12.41 8.32 -7.14
N ARG A 47 -12.42 9.14 -8.19
CA ARG A 47 -11.30 10.04 -8.51
C ARG A 47 -11.10 11.11 -7.45
N THR A 48 -12.18 11.69 -6.94
CA THR A 48 -12.12 12.68 -5.85
C THR A 48 -11.57 12.05 -4.57
N PHE A 49 -12.03 10.84 -4.22
CA PHE A 49 -11.48 10.08 -3.09
C PHE A 49 -9.97 9.86 -3.25
N VAL A 50 -9.53 9.34 -4.39
CA VAL A 50 -8.11 9.10 -4.65
C VAL A 50 -7.30 10.40 -4.60
N TRP A 51 -7.82 11.49 -5.17
CA TRP A 51 -7.17 12.79 -5.15
C TRP A 51 -6.98 13.33 -3.71
N ILE A 52 -8.01 13.23 -2.86
CA ILE A 52 -7.94 13.67 -1.46
C ILE A 52 -6.91 12.83 -0.69
N ILE A 53 -7.01 11.50 -0.78
CA ILE A 53 -6.16 10.59 -0.01
C ILE A 53 -4.69 10.73 -0.41
N ARG A 54 -4.39 10.82 -1.70
CA ARG A 54 -3.01 10.99 -2.16
C ARG A 54 -2.48 12.42 -2.01
N GLY A 55 -3.37 13.40 -1.87
CA GLY A 55 -3.02 14.80 -1.64
C GLY A 55 -2.81 15.16 -0.17
N THR A 56 -3.04 14.22 0.76
CA THR A 56 -2.89 14.45 2.21
C THR A 56 -1.86 13.49 2.82
N PRO A 57 -1.09 13.93 3.85
CA PRO A 57 -0.11 13.08 4.52
C PRO A 57 -0.77 11.90 5.25
N LEU A 58 -0.18 10.70 5.17
CA LEU A 58 -0.66 9.51 5.90
C LEU A 58 -0.72 9.77 7.42
N MET A 59 0.24 10.52 7.96
CA MET A 59 0.24 10.89 9.37
C MET A 59 -1.03 11.66 9.78
N LEU A 60 -1.48 12.60 8.93
CA LEU A 60 -2.74 13.33 9.16
C LEU A 60 -3.95 12.39 9.10
N GLN A 61 -3.96 11.44 8.17
CA GLN A 61 -5.04 10.45 8.06
C GLN A 61 -5.12 9.54 9.29
N LEU A 62 -3.97 9.16 9.86
CA LEU A 62 -3.91 8.43 11.13
C LEU A 62 -4.58 9.24 12.27
N PHE A 63 -4.30 10.52 12.38
CA PHE A 63 -4.94 11.38 13.38
C PHE A 63 -6.46 11.50 13.14
N VAL A 64 -6.88 11.68 11.89
CA VAL A 64 -8.29 11.77 11.52
C VAL A 64 -9.04 10.50 11.92
N VAL A 65 -8.54 9.33 11.55
CA VAL A 65 -9.21 8.05 11.84
C VAL A 65 -9.21 7.73 13.34
N PHE A 66 -8.17 8.13 14.07
CA PHE A 66 -8.07 7.82 15.50
C PHE A 66 -8.82 8.81 16.38
N TYR A 67 -8.74 10.12 16.13
CA TYR A 67 -9.28 11.14 17.03
C TYR A 67 -10.68 11.63 16.65
N ILE A 68 -11.06 11.65 15.36
CA ILE A 68 -12.36 12.23 14.97
C ILE A 68 -13.54 11.38 15.44
N PRO A 69 -13.57 10.05 15.31
CA PRO A 69 -14.74 9.26 15.71
C PRO A 69 -15.13 9.45 17.18
N PRO A 70 -14.21 9.37 18.17
CA PRO A 70 -14.58 9.62 19.55
C PRO A 70 -15.00 11.06 19.84
N LEU A 71 -14.42 12.06 19.14
CA LEU A 71 -14.81 13.45 19.31
C LEU A 71 -16.25 13.71 18.80
N MET A 72 -16.60 13.14 17.66
CA MET A 72 -17.94 13.33 17.07
C MET A 72 -19.03 12.54 17.79
N SER A 73 -18.67 11.45 18.48
CA SER A 73 -19.61 10.57 19.17
C SER A 73 -19.67 10.80 20.69
N ASN A 74 -19.07 11.87 21.21
CA ASN A 74 -18.92 12.12 22.64
C ASN A 74 -18.31 10.89 23.39
N GLY A 75 -17.37 10.22 22.76
CA GLY A 75 -16.70 9.02 23.31
C GLY A 75 -17.44 7.71 23.11
N ALA A 76 -18.66 7.71 22.57
CA ALA A 76 -19.44 6.48 22.38
C ALA A 76 -18.85 5.53 21.33
N PHE A 77 -18.07 6.06 20.39
CA PHE A 77 -17.43 5.28 19.34
C PHE A 77 -15.94 5.64 19.21
N ALA A 78 -15.07 4.71 19.57
CA ALA A 78 -13.62 4.86 19.50
C ALA A 78 -12.99 3.58 18.93
N PHE A 79 -12.08 3.73 18.00
CA PHE A 79 -11.27 2.60 17.53
C PHE A 79 -10.11 2.34 18.47
N PRO A 80 -9.78 1.06 18.80
CA PRO A 80 -8.48 0.73 19.32
C PRO A 80 -7.37 1.24 18.38
N ARG A 81 -6.24 1.70 18.95
CA ARG A 81 -5.13 2.31 18.19
C ARG A 81 -4.72 1.47 16.97
N MET A 82 -4.53 0.17 17.15
CA MET A 82 -4.14 -0.75 16.09
C MET A 82 -5.18 -0.81 14.97
N ASN A 83 -6.47 -0.87 15.30
CA ASN A 83 -7.55 -0.88 14.31
C ASN A 83 -7.61 0.45 13.55
N ALA A 84 -7.46 1.58 14.25
CA ALA A 84 -7.39 2.89 13.60
C ALA A 84 -6.21 2.99 12.62
N ALA A 85 -5.03 2.49 13.03
CA ALA A 85 -3.88 2.42 12.14
C ALA A 85 -4.19 1.56 10.90
N MET A 86 -4.65 0.32 11.09
CA MET A 86 -4.97 -0.57 9.96
C MET A 86 -5.97 0.06 9.00
N ILE A 87 -7.03 0.72 9.49
CA ILE A 87 -8.03 1.40 8.66
C ILE A 87 -7.37 2.53 7.86
N ALA A 88 -6.60 3.40 8.52
CA ALA A 88 -5.94 4.52 7.85
C ALA A 88 -4.95 4.05 6.77
N PHE A 89 -4.13 3.05 7.09
CA PHE A 89 -3.19 2.45 6.13
C PHE A 89 -3.90 1.79 4.96
N VAL A 90 -4.95 1.02 5.20
CA VAL A 90 -5.72 0.36 4.14
C VAL A 90 -6.37 1.38 3.21
N ILE A 91 -6.98 2.45 3.75
CA ILE A 91 -7.56 3.55 2.96
C ILE A 91 -6.49 4.22 2.12
N ASN A 92 -5.36 4.59 2.71
CA ASN A 92 -4.26 5.26 2.03
C ASN A 92 -3.72 4.40 0.89
N TYR A 93 -3.27 3.19 1.20
CA TYR A 93 -2.63 2.31 0.22
C TYR A 93 -3.59 1.79 -0.86
N SER A 94 -4.89 1.68 -0.58
CA SER A 94 -5.87 1.37 -1.63
C SER A 94 -5.97 2.47 -2.68
N ALA A 95 -5.84 3.74 -2.29
CA ALA A 95 -5.78 4.86 -3.24
C ALA A 95 -4.50 4.83 -4.08
N TYR A 96 -3.35 4.53 -3.49
CA TYR A 96 -2.08 4.41 -4.23
C TYR A 96 -2.10 3.23 -5.19
N PHE A 97 -2.48 2.03 -4.74
CA PHE A 97 -2.59 0.86 -5.61
C PHE A 97 -3.62 1.06 -6.73
N SER A 98 -4.72 1.78 -6.47
CA SER A 98 -5.72 2.05 -7.51
C SER A 98 -5.15 2.84 -8.69
N GLU A 99 -4.27 3.80 -8.43
CA GLU A 99 -3.62 4.59 -9.49
C GLU A 99 -2.58 3.76 -10.24
N ILE A 100 -1.86 2.86 -9.56
CA ILE A 100 -0.93 1.94 -10.23
C ILE A 100 -1.70 1.02 -11.18
N TYR A 101 -2.82 0.43 -10.74
CA TYR A 101 -3.66 -0.40 -11.60
C TYR A 101 -4.24 0.38 -12.77
N ARG A 102 -4.82 1.55 -12.51
CA ARG A 102 -5.38 2.41 -13.55
C ARG A 102 -4.30 2.79 -14.59
N GLY A 103 -3.16 3.29 -14.12
CA GLY A 103 -2.05 3.67 -15.01
C GLY A 103 -1.51 2.49 -15.82
N GLY A 104 -1.42 1.30 -15.23
CA GLY A 104 -1.00 0.09 -15.94
C GLY A 104 -1.98 -0.32 -17.06
N ILE A 105 -3.29 -0.23 -16.80
CA ILE A 105 -4.33 -0.58 -17.78
C ILE A 105 -4.40 0.48 -18.90
N GLU A 106 -4.41 1.77 -18.53
CA GLU A 106 -4.49 2.87 -19.50
C GLU A 106 -3.25 2.99 -20.39
N ALA A 107 -2.10 2.48 -19.94
CA ALA A 107 -0.86 2.47 -20.70
C ALA A 107 -0.81 1.40 -21.81
N ILE A 108 -1.80 0.51 -21.92
CA ILE A 108 -1.83 -0.50 -23.00
C ILE A 108 -2.29 0.17 -24.28
N PRO A 109 -1.52 0.07 -25.38
CA PRO A 109 -1.87 0.66 -26.66
C PRO A 109 -3.22 0.15 -27.18
N LYS A 110 -4.04 1.05 -27.74
CA LYS A 110 -5.34 0.69 -28.34
C LYS A 110 -5.21 -0.36 -29.44
N GLY A 111 -4.13 -0.34 -30.20
CA GLY A 111 -3.84 -1.34 -31.23
C GLY A 111 -3.84 -2.79 -30.72
N GLN A 112 -3.57 -3.05 -29.43
CA GLN A 112 -3.68 -4.38 -28.85
C GLN A 112 -5.14 -4.87 -28.80
N TYR A 113 -6.06 -3.96 -28.50
CA TYR A 113 -7.49 -4.24 -28.52
C TYR A 113 -8.03 -4.41 -29.93
N GLU A 114 -7.59 -3.55 -30.86
CA GLU A 114 -7.98 -3.57 -32.28
C GLU A 114 -7.48 -4.86 -32.94
N ALA A 115 -6.23 -5.25 -32.75
CA ALA A 115 -5.69 -6.50 -33.24
C ALA A 115 -6.47 -7.72 -32.75
N GLY A 116 -6.82 -7.76 -31.46
CA GLY A 116 -7.66 -8.82 -30.93
C GLY A 116 -9.05 -8.88 -31.59
N GLN A 117 -9.66 -7.72 -31.86
CA GLN A 117 -10.96 -7.65 -32.54
C GLN A 117 -10.88 -8.17 -34.00
N VAL A 118 -9.82 -7.82 -34.75
CA VAL A 118 -9.58 -8.32 -36.12
C VAL A 118 -9.45 -9.85 -36.10
N LEU A 119 -8.88 -10.43 -35.08
CA LEU A 119 -8.77 -11.89 -34.88
C LEU A 119 -10.09 -12.54 -34.41
N GLY A 120 -11.19 -11.79 -34.30
CA GLY A 120 -12.48 -12.30 -33.86
C GLY A 120 -12.56 -12.61 -32.37
N MET A 121 -11.62 -12.12 -31.55
CA MET A 121 -11.64 -12.35 -30.10
C MET A 121 -12.72 -11.52 -29.41
N THR A 122 -13.41 -12.09 -28.43
CA THR A 122 -14.31 -11.35 -27.55
C THR A 122 -13.54 -10.39 -26.64
N LYS A 123 -14.20 -9.35 -26.13
CA LYS A 123 -13.57 -8.38 -25.20
C LYS A 123 -12.92 -9.05 -23.97
N ALA A 124 -13.57 -10.09 -23.43
CA ALA A 124 -13.01 -10.87 -22.32
C ALA A 124 -11.74 -11.64 -22.75
N GLN A 125 -11.76 -12.28 -23.92
CA GLN A 125 -10.57 -12.97 -24.44
C GLN A 125 -9.41 -12.01 -24.65
N ILE A 126 -9.66 -10.82 -25.23
CA ILE A 126 -8.63 -9.79 -25.43
C ILE A 126 -8.06 -9.39 -24.07
N PHE A 127 -8.93 -9.10 -23.08
CA PHE A 127 -8.47 -8.70 -21.76
C PHE A 127 -7.61 -9.78 -21.09
N PHE A 128 -8.13 -11.01 -20.94
CA PHE A 128 -7.44 -12.05 -20.18
C PHE A 128 -6.24 -12.67 -20.91
N LYS A 129 -6.26 -12.77 -22.25
CA LYS A 129 -5.19 -13.42 -23.02
C LYS A 129 -4.12 -12.46 -23.52
N VAL A 130 -4.44 -11.17 -23.71
CA VAL A 130 -3.52 -10.19 -24.33
C VAL A 130 -3.17 -9.08 -23.36
N VAL A 131 -4.17 -8.39 -22.78
CA VAL A 131 -3.97 -7.15 -22.02
C VAL A 131 -3.45 -7.45 -20.61
N LEU A 132 -4.04 -8.41 -19.89
CA LEU A 132 -3.76 -8.67 -18.49
C LEU A 132 -2.27 -8.94 -18.23
N PHE A 133 -1.63 -9.77 -19.04
CA PHE A 133 -0.20 -10.07 -18.89
C PHE A 133 0.70 -8.85 -19.11
N GLN A 134 0.34 -8.00 -20.05
CA GLN A 134 1.04 -6.73 -20.29
C GLN A 134 0.85 -5.77 -19.12
N VAL A 135 -0.35 -5.69 -18.55
CA VAL A 135 -0.64 -4.89 -17.35
C VAL A 135 0.19 -5.39 -16.17
N ILE A 136 0.16 -6.71 -15.87
CA ILE A 136 0.93 -7.31 -14.77
C ILE A 136 2.41 -6.93 -14.90
N LYS A 137 2.99 -7.08 -16.09
CA LYS A 137 4.38 -6.69 -16.34
C LYS A 137 4.65 -5.23 -16.02
N ARG A 138 3.75 -4.32 -16.41
CA ARG A 138 3.91 -2.88 -16.20
C ARG A 138 3.75 -2.43 -14.76
N ILE A 139 2.84 -3.07 -14.01
CA ILE A 139 2.53 -2.66 -12.63
C ILE A 139 3.44 -3.31 -11.60
N THR A 140 4.18 -4.38 -11.94
CA THR A 140 5.01 -5.12 -10.97
C THR A 140 6.05 -4.22 -10.31
N ALA A 141 6.81 -3.42 -11.06
CA ALA A 141 7.81 -2.52 -10.50
C ALA A 141 7.19 -1.41 -9.62
N PRO A 142 6.16 -0.65 -10.07
CA PRO A 142 5.50 0.31 -9.21
C PRO A 142 4.87 -0.30 -7.96
N ILE A 143 4.24 -1.48 -8.06
CA ILE A 143 3.69 -2.19 -6.88
C ILE A 143 4.81 -2.57 -5.92
N GLY A 144 5.93 -3.10 -6.42
CA GLY A 144 7.07 -3.46 -5.59
C GLY A 144 7.64 -2.26 -4.82
N ASN A 145 7.78 -1.12 -5.49
CA ASN A 145 8.23 0.11 -4.86
C ASN A 145 7.27 0.58 -3.76
N GLU A 146 5.96 0.51 -4.02
CA GLU A 146 4.93 0.92 -3.05
C GLU A 146 4.90 -0.01 -1.83
N ILE A 147 5.07 -1.34 -2.03
CA ILE A 147 5.18 -2.32 -0.94
C ILE A 147 6.43 -2.06 -0.07
N ILE A 148 7.57 -1.72 -0.68
CA ILE A 148 8.79 -1.37 0.06
C ILE A 148 8.59 -0.04 0.84
N THR A 149 7.86 0.91 0.28
CA THR A 149 7.48 2.15 0.96
C THR A 149 6.58 1.87 2.16
N LEU A 150 5.58 0.99 2.01
CA LEU A 150 4.69 0.57 3.09
C LEU A 150 5.47 0.04 4.30
N VAL A 151 6.52 -0.76 4.11
CA VAL A 151 7.36 -1.23 5.24
C VAL A 151 7.86 -0.06 6.09
N LYS A 152 8.40 0.97 5.46
CA LYS A 152 8.92 2.16 6.16
C LYS A 152 7.81 2.98 6.80
N ASP A 153 6.70 3.13 6.11
CA ASP A 153 5.56 3.92 6.56
C ASP A 153 4.88 3.31 7.79
N THR A 154 5.01 1.99 8.03
CA THR A 154 4.47 1.37 9.26
C THR A 154 5.00 2.02 10.53
N SER A 155 6.19 2.64 10.51
CA SER A 155 6.75 3.40 11.64
C SER A 155 5.95 4.65 11.99
N LEU A 156 5.14 5.19 11.05
CA LEU A 156 4.25 6.32 11.32
C LEU A 156 3.14 5.97 12.33
N SER A 157 2.88 4.69 12.57
CA SER A 157 1.91 4.27 13.59
C SER A 157 2.28 4.71 15.02
N SER A 158 3.55 5.03 15.26
CA SER A 158 4.03 5.63 16.53
C SER A 158 3.37 6.97 16.86
N VAL A 159 2.89 7.73 15.87
CA VAL A 159 2.24 9.05 16.10
C VAL A 159 0.91 8.94 16.87
N ILE A 160 0.26 7.78 16.83
CA ILE A 160 -0.91 7.45 17.65
C ILE A 160 -0.57 6.49 18.81
N ALA A 161 0.71 6.51 19.21
CA ALA A 161 1.25 5.75 20.35
C ALA A 161 1.07 4.22 20.24
N ILE A 162 1.32 3.65 19.05
CA ILE A 162 1.52 2.22 18.87
C ILE A 162 3.00 1.92 19.16
N PRO A 163 3.32 1.01 20.09
CA PRO A 163 4.70 0.69 20.47
C PRO A 163 5.38 -0.19 19.41
N GLU A 164 5.63 0.39 18.23
CA GLU A 164 6.36 -0.23 17.14
C GLU A 164 7.89 -0.13 17.37
N ILE A 165 8.68 -0.75 16.48
CA ILE A 165 10.14 -0.88 16.69
C ILE A 165 10.85 0.46 16.86
N LEU A 166 10.50 1.50 16.09
CA LEU A 166 11.17 2.80 16.15
C LEU A 166 10.78 3.56 17.44
N MET A 167 9.52 3.47 17.87
CA MET A 167 9.07 4.04 19.13
C MET A 167 9.82 3.40 20.31
N ASN A 168 9.89 2.05 20.34
CA ASN A 168 10.62 1.33 21.37
C ASN A 168 12.12 1.70 21.37
N ALA A 169 12.74 1.81 20.18
CA ALA A 169 14.13 2.21 20.06
C ALA A 169 14.38 3.65 20.57
N LYS A 170 13.44 4.55 20.31
CA LYS A 170 13.47 5.94 20.77
C LYS A 170 13.34 6.04 22.29
N ASP A 171 12.46 5.25 22.91
CA ASP A 171 12.30 5.19 24.35
C ASP A 171 13.59 4.73 25.05
N PHE A 172 14.28 3.73 24.50
CA PHE A 172 15.59 3.31 25.00
C PHE A 172 16.68 4.36 24.77
N SER A 173 16.61 5.10 23.66
CA SER A 173 17.54 6.19 23.38
C SER A 173 17.43 7.32 24.42
N MET A 174 16.22 7.64 24.86
CA MET A 174 15.99 8.62 25.94
C MET A 174 16.55 8.14 27.31
N GLN A 175 16.76 6.83 27.46
CA GLN A 175 17.41 6.23 28.64
C GLN A 175 18.95 6.13 28.47
N GLY A 176 19.52 6.71 27.42
CA GLY A 176 20.95 6.72 27.14
C GLY A 176 21.47 5.54 26.29
N LEU A 177 20.58 4.67 25.81
CA LEU A 177 20.96 3.52 24.96
C LEU A 177 20.78 3.87 23.46
N ILE A 178 21.83 4.20 22.76
CA ILE A 178 21.76 4.61 21.35
C ILE A 178 21.68 3.42 20.37
N TRP A 179 22.29 2.29 20.71
CA TRP A 179 22.34 1.12 19.83
C TRP A 179 20.98 0.57 19.34
N PRO A 180 19.84 0.67 20.08
CA PRO A 180 18.54 0.24 19.59
C PRO A 180 18.06 0.96 18.33
N LEU A 181 18.47 2.21 18.12
CA LEU A 181 18.19 2.97 16.89
C LEU A 181 18.87 2.35 15.66
N PHE A 182 20.16 1.98 15.80
CA PHE A 182 20.87 1.28 14.73
C PHE A 182 20.31 -0.12 14.48
N TYR A 183 19.92 -0.82 15.53
CA TYR A 183 19.29 -2.13 15.42
C TYR A 183 17.96 -2.06 14.67
N SER A 184 17.10 -1.07 14.96
CA SER A 184 15.86 -0.86 14.22
C SER A 184 16.13 -0.54 12.74
N ALA A 185 17.15 0.26 12.44
CA ALA A 185 17.54 0.56 11.06
C ALA A 185 17.96 -0.71 10.29
N VAL A 186 18.69 -1.62 10.94
CA VAL A 186 19.09 -2.91 10.34
C VAL A 186 17.86 -3.77 10.03
N PHE A 187 16.85 -3.80 10.91
CA PHE A 187 15.59 -4.53 10.64
C PHE A 187 14.86 -4.00 9.40
N PHE A 188 14.67 -2.68 9.31
CA PHE A 188 14.06 -2.07 8.13
C PHE A 188 14.87 -2.33 6.87
N LEU A 189 16.20 -2.19 6.94
CA LEU A 189 17.11 -2.43 5.81
C LEU A 189 17.04 -3.89 5.34
N ALA A 190 17.09 -4.85 6.26
CA ALA A 190 17.01 -6.27 5.94
C ALA A 190 15.65 -6.61 5.30
N PHE A 191 14.54 -6.14 5.85
CA PHE A 191 13.22 -6.41 5.32
C PHE A 191 13.01 -5.77 3.94
N CYS A 192 13.36 -4.49 3.77
CA CYS A 192 13.33 -3.83 2.48
C CYS A 192 14.26 -4.51 1.46
N GLY A 193 15.45 -4.95 1.89
CA GLY A 193 16.40 -5.67 1.05
C GLY A 193 15.84 -6.99 0.52
N ILE A 194 15.21 -7.80 1.39
CA ILE A 194 14.55 -9.05 0.99
C ILE A 194 13.46 -8.77 -0.04
N LEU A 195 12.60 -7.77 0.20
CA LEU A 195 11.55 -7.40 -0.76
C LEU A 195 12.12 -6.90 -2.08
N THR A 196 13.18 -6.10 -2.05
CA THR A 196 13.87 -5.61 -3.25
C THR A 196 14.39 -6.77 -4.10
N LEU A 197 15.05 -7.75 -3.47
CA LEU A 197 15.55 -8.94 -4.16
C LEU A 197 14.40 -9.78 -4.74
N LEU A 198 13.31 -9.95 -3.98
CA LEU A 198 12.12 -10.67 -4.43
C LEU A 198 11.48 -10.00 -5.66
N PHE A 199 11.23 -8.68 -5.60
CA PHE A 199 10.63 -7.96 -6.71
C PHE A 199 11.56 -7.91 -7.93
N SER A 200 12.87 -7.70 -7.75
CA SER A 200 13.85 -7.78 -8.84
C SER A 200 13.85 -9.15 -9.52
N TYR A 201 13.69 -10.24 -8.75
CA TYR A 201 13.57 -11.57 -9.31
C TYR A 201 12.26 -11.74 -10.13
N ILE A 202 11.13 -11.26 -9.59
CA ILE A 202 9.82 -11.29 -10.28
C ILE A 202 9.87 -10.49 -11.58
N GLU A 203 10.42 -9.28 -11.54
CA GLU A 203 10.58 -8.41 -12.70
C GLU A 203 11.44 -9.06 -13.80
N LYS A 204 12.58 -9.68 -13.43
CA LYS A 204 13.42 -10.42 -14.36
C LYS A 204 12.65 -11.56 -15.03
N LYS A 205 11.84 -12.30 -14.27
CA LYS A 205 11.03 -13.40 -14.78
C LYS A 205 9.91 -12.93 -15.72
N LEU A 206 9.31 -11.76 -15.43
CA LEU A 206 8.27 -11.15 -16.26
C LEU A 206 8.84 -10.44 -17.51
N ASN A 207 10.14 -10.16 -17.55
CA ASN A 207 10.81 -9.47 -18.66
C ASN A 207 11.12 -10.40 -19.85
N TYR A 208 10.40 -11.52 -19.96
CA TYR A 208 10.55 -12.54 -20.98
C TYR A 208 10.24 -12.02 -22.41
N TYR A 209 9.39 -11.01 -22.55
CA TYR A 209 9.12 -10.32 -23.81
C TYR A 209 9.79 -8.95 -23.83
N LYS A 210 10.87 -8.81 -24.58
CA LYS A 210 11.37 -7.51 -25.02
C LYS A 210 10.47 -7.03 -26.18
N GLY A 211 9.53 -6.18 -25.88
CA GLY A 211 8.76 -5.42 -26.84
C GLY A 211 9.10 -3.97 -26.68
#